data_7cd792fd3ce2d2aff7f0e9e724249e91
#
_entry.id   7cd792fd3ce2d2aff7f0e9e724249e91
#
_cell.length_a   1.000
_cell.length_b   1.000
_cell.length_c   1.000
_cell.angle_alpha   90.00
_cell.angle_beta   90.00
_cell.angle_gamma   90.00
#
_symmetry.space_group_name_H-M   'P 1'
#
loop_
_entity.id
_entity.type
_entity.pdbx_description
1 polymer ?
#
loop_
_entity_poly.entity_id
_entity_poly.type
_entity_poly.pdbx_seq_one_letter_code
_entity_poly.pdbx_strand_id
1 'polypeptide(L)'
;NEVFVLAHELGHAGHFYLAHKNQNLFNARPSTYFIEAPSTMNEMLMANYLLSNSNDPRFKRWVIASIVSRTYYHNFVTHLLEAAYQRKVYEIIDAGGSINAPKLNEIKRGVLEEFWGGEVEIIDGAELTWMRQPHYYMGLYPYTYSAGLTISTQMSQRILKEGEPAVAQWLEVLKAGGTKSPVELAQMAGVDVTTEAPLRETIAYIGSLIDELEALTAEIEAAEAVK
;
A
#
# COMPACT_ATOMS: atom_id res chain seq x y z
N ASN A 1 -5.36 -6.75 14.66
CA ASN A 1 -4.86 -6.81 13.27
C ASN A 1 -5.92 -7.32 12.29
N GLU A 2 -6.75 -8.26 12.68
CA GLU A 2 -7.79 -8.89 11.84
C GLU A 2 -8.82 -7.88 11.33
N VAL A 3 -9.06 -6.81 12.06
CA VAL A 3 -9.99 -5.74 11.64
C VAL A 3 -9.50 -5.03 10.38
N PHE A 4 -8.19 -4.80 10.24
CA PHE A 4 -7.62 -4.19 9.03
C PHE A 4 -7.67 -5.15 7.84
N VAL A 5 -7.40 -6.45 8.06
CA VAL A 5 -7.54 -7.47 7.03
C VAL A 5 -9.00 -7.56 6.56
N LEU A 6 -9.96 -7.59 7.47
CA LEU A 6 -11.38 -7.59 7.12
C LEU A 6 -11.79 -6.32 6.35
N ALA A 7 -11.30 -5.15 6.77
CA ALA A 7 -11.56 -3.90 6.07
C ALA A 7 -10.99 -3.93 4.64
N HIS A 8 -9.78 -4.47 4.48
CA HIS A 8 -9.13 -4.69 3.18
C HIS A 8 -10.00 -5.53 2.24
N GLU A 9 -10.37 -6.74 2.68
CA GLU A 9 -11.21 -7.65 1.88
C GLU A 9 -12.58 -7.06 1.56
N LEU A 10 -13.17 -6.30 2.49
CA LEU A 10 -14.42 -5.57 2.23
C LEU A 10 -14.23 -4.44 1.21
N GLY A 11 -13.04 -3.88 1.09
CA GLY A 11 -12.70 -2.91 0.03
C GLY A 11 -12.78 -3.55 -1.35
N HIS A 12 -12.21 -4.74 -1.53
CA HIS A 12 -12.36 -5.52 -2.76
C HIS A 12 -13.81 -5.89 -3.02
N ALA A 13 -14.51 -6.42 -2.02
CA ALA A 13 -15.91 -6.82 -2.14
C ALA A 13 -16.81 -5.64 -2.56
N GLY A 14 -16.63 -4.49 -1.93
CA GLY A 14 -17.38 -3.25 -2.27
C GLY A 14 -17.09 -2.77 -3.68
N HIS A 15 -15.81 -2.76 -4.08
CA HIS A 15 -15.41 -2.39 -5.43
C HIS A 15 -16.05 -3.31 -6.49
N PHE A 16 -15.90 -4.62 -6.35
CA PHE A 16 -16.49 -5.57 -7.29
C PHE A 16 -18.01 -5.50 -7.31
N TYR A 17 -18.65 -5.35 -6.15
CA TYR A 17 -20.11 -5.17 -6.08
C TYR A 17 -20.57 -3.95 -6.87
N LEU A 18 -19.93 -2.78 -6.67
CA LEU A 18 -20.29 -1.55 -7.35
C LEU A 18 -19.99 -1.63 -8.86
N ALA A 19 -18.83 -2.19 -9.23
CA ALA A 19 -18.47 -2.37 -10.63
C ALA A 19 -19.48 -3.30 -11.35
N HIS A 20 -19.77 -4.48 -10.79
CA HIS A 20 -20.72 -5.43 -11.40
C HIS A 20 -22.15 -4.89 -11.48
N LYS A 21 -22.55 -4.04 -10.54
CA LYS A 21 -23.88 -3.42 -10.56
C LYS A 21 -24.02 -2.35 -11.63
N ASN A 22 -22.94 -1.69 -12.01
CA ASN A 22 -22.96 -0.52 -12.89
C ASN A 22 -22.38 -0.80 -14.29
N GLN A 23 -21.63 -1.91 -14.46
CA GLN A 23 -20.97 -2.27 -15.71
C GLN A 23 -21.46 -3.60 -16.25
N ASN A 24 -21.27 -3.83 -17.55
CA ASN A 24 -21.48 -5.15 -18.14
C ASN A 24 -20.33 -6.10 -17.77
N LEU A 25 -20.52 -7.40 -18.03
CA LEU A 25 -19.57 -8.45 -17.69
C LEU A 25 -18.12 -8.19 -18.17
N PHE A 26 -17.97 -7.61 -19.36
CA PHE A 26 -16.65 -7.37 -19.96
C PHE A 26 -15.92 -6.18 -19.34
N ASN A 27 -16.65 -5.24 -18.76
CA ASN A 27 -16.15 -4.01 -18.19
C ASN A 27 -16.22 -3.96 -16.66
N ALA A 28 -16.66 -5.04 -16.00
CA ALA A 28 -16.80 -5.05 -14.54
C ALA A 28 -15.45 -5.17 -13.80
N ARG A 29 -14.45 -5.81 -14.44
CA ARG A 29 -13.14 -6.03 -13.79
C ARG A 29 -12.18 -4.88 -14.10
N PRO A 30 -11.73 -4.13 -13.09
CA PRO A 30 -10.73 -3.06 -13.27
C PRO A 30 -9.35 -3.64 -13.55
N SER A 31 -8.43 -2.77 -13.97
CA SER A 31 -7.02 -3.12 -14.11
C SER A 31 -6.42 -3.55 -12.76
N THR A 32 -5.51 -4.52 -12.79
CA THR A 32 -4.75 -4.96 -11.61
C THR A 32 -3.92 -3.83 -11.00
N TYR A 33 -3.50 -2.83 -11.75
CA TYR A 33 -2.83 -1.64 -11.23
C TYR A 33 -3.68 -0.89 -10.18
N PHE A 34 -5.00 -0.87 -10.36
CA PHE A 34 -5.93 -0.13 -9.49
C PHE A 34 -6.57 -1.01 -8.40
N ILE A 35 -6.42 -2.32 -8.49
CA ILE A 35 -7.21 -3.28 -7.71
C ILE A 35 -6.99 -3.15 -6.18
N GLU A 36 -5.79 -2.73 -5.77
CA GLU A 36 -5.45 -2.58 -4.35
C GLU A 36 -5.79 -1.19 -3.78
N ALA A 37 -6.21 -0.24 -4.61
CA ALA A 37 -6.60 1.08 -4.10
C ALA A 37 -7.86 1.03 -3.22
N PRO A 38 -8.94 0.29 -3.57
CA PRO A 38 -10.13 0.18 -2.71
C PRO A 38 -9.89 -0.61 -1.41
N SER A 39 -9.06 -1.65 -1.44
CA SER A 39 -8.73 -2.45 -0.27
C SER A 39 -7.92 -1.65 0.75
N THR A 40 -6.85 -1.02 0.32
CA THR A 40 -6.02 -0.15 1.17
C THR A 40 -6.76 1.11 1.60
N MET A 41 -7.70 1.63 0.78
CA MET A 41 -8.58 2.73 1.18
C MET A 41 -9.40 2.38 2.42
N ASN A 42 -9.98 1.20 2.47
CA ASN A 42 -10.75 0.75 3.63
C ASN A 42 -9.89 0.58 4.88
N GLU A 43 -8.62 0.15 4.73
CA GLU A 43 -7.68 0.14 5.87
C GLU A 43 -7.45 1.55 6.41
N MET A 44 -7.25 2.55 5.53
CA MET A 44 -7.07 3.95 5.93
C MET A 44 -8.32 4.51 6.62
N LEU A 45 -9.51 4.27 6.07
CA LEU A 45 -10.77 4.70 6.68
C LEU A 45 -11.02 4.04 8.04
N MET A 46 -10.69 2.75 8.18
CA MET A 46 -10.78 2.04 9.46
C MET A 46 -9.82 2.63 10.49
N ALA A 47 -8.56 2.91 10.11
CA ALA A 47 -7.60 3.55 11.00
C ALA A 47 -8.10 4.91 11.48
N ASN A 48 -8.55 5.76 10.57
CA ASN A 48 -9.09 7.08 10.89
C ASN A 48 -10.32 6.99 11.82
N TYR A 49 -11.20 6.01 11.58
CA TYR A 49 -12.35 5.77 12.47
C TYR A 49 -11.89 5.40 13.88
N LEU A 50 -10.94 4.48 14.02
CA LEU A 50 -10.43 4.04 15.32
C LEU A 50 -9.72 5.17 16.06
N LEU A 51 -8.90 5.98 15.36
CA LEU A 51 -8.21 7.13 15.95
C LEU A 51 -9.19 8.22 16.42
N SER A 52 -10.25 8.47 15.66
CA SER A 52 -11.26 9.49 15.99
C SER A 52 -12.18 9.08 17.14
N ASN A 53 -12.31 7.77 17.40
CA ASN A 53 -13.20 7.24 18.43
C ASN A 53 -12.49 6.81 19.73
N SER A 54 -11.23 7.18 19.91
CA SER A 54 -10.49 6.89 21.13
C SER A 54 -9.66 8.09 21.57
N ASN A 55 -9.62 8.33 22.90
CA ASN A 55 -8.71 9.28 23.53
C ASN A 55 -7.56 8.58 24.29
N ASP A 56 -7.52 7.25 24.29
CA ASP A 56 -6.44 6.49 24.92
C ASP A 56 -5.16 6.55 24.07
N PRO A 57 -4.06 7.15 24.56
CA PRO A 57 -2.82 7.27 23.79
C PRO A 57 -2.20 5.92 23.46
N ARG A 58 -2.39 4.89 24.30
CA ARG A 58 -1.88 3.54 24.03
C ARG A 58 -2.62 2.89 22.87
N PHE A 59 -3.94 3.08 22.82
CA PHE A 59 -4.76 2.57 21.72
C PHE A 59 -4.43 3.31 20.42
N LYS A 60 -4.31 4.63 20.43
CA LYS A 60 -3.90 5.42 19.25
C LYS A 60 -2.52 4.99 18.75
N ARG A 61 -1.54 4.86 19.65
CA ARG A 61 -0.21 4.36 19.33
C ARG A 61 -0.26 2.98 18.66
N TRP A 62 -1.10 2.08 19.16
CA TRP A 62 -1.28 0.76 18.56
C TRP A 62 -1.88 0.83 17.15
N VAL A 63 -2.88 1.68 16.92
CA VAL A 63 -3.49 1.88 15.59
C VAL A 63 -2.45 2.39 14.60
N ILE A 64 -1.71 3.45 14.95
CA ILE A 64 -0.68 4.03 14.09
C ILE A 64 0.44 3.02 13.82
N ALA A 65 0.94 2.35 14.85
CA ALA A 65 1.96 1.31 14.69
C ALA A 65 1.49 0.18 13.76
N SER A 66 0.20 -0.20 13.81
CA SER A 66 -0.38 -1.22 12.94
C SER A 66 -0.42 -0.77 11.48
N ILE A 67 -0.82 0.48 11.22
CA ILE A 67 -0.85 1.06 9.86
C ILE A 67 0.57 1.22 9.31
N VAL A 68 1.50 1.75 10.08
CA VAL A 68 2.90 1.94 9.65
C VAL A 68 3.55 0.58 9.34
N SER A 69 3.44 -0.40 10.25
CA SER A 69 4.16 -1.67 10.10
C SER A 69 3.51 -2.64 9.11
N ARG A 70 2.19 -2.65 8.99
CA ARG A 70 1.46 -3.61 8.15
C ARG A 70 1.02 -3.01 6.83
N THR A 71 0.27 -1.92 6.86
CA THR A 71 -0.23 -1.34 5.62
C THR A 71 0.90 -0.70 4.82
N TYR A 72 1.63 0.26 5.41
CA TYR A 72 2.68 0.95 4.66
C TYR A 72 3.94 0.11 4.47
N TYR A 73 4.50 -0.44 5.54
CA TYR A 73 5.74 -1.20 5.41
C TYR A 73 5.55 -2.43 4.49
N HIS A 74 4.48 -3.19 4.69
CA HIS A 74 4.23 -4.37 3.86
C HIS A 74 3.88 -4.00 2.42
N ASN A 75 2.87 -3.15 2.21
CA ASN A 75 2.35 -2.88 0.87
C ASN A 75 3.19 -1.85 0.10
N PHE A 76 3.85 -0.91 0.78
CA PHE A 76 4.60 0.15 0.13
C PHE A 76 6.10 -0.17 0.03
N VAL A 77 6.72 -0.70 1.09
CA VAL A 77 8.15 -1.01 1.10
C VAL A 77 8.41 -2.43 0.60
N THR A 78 7.85 -3.46 1.26
CA THR A 78 8.17 -4.86 0.95
C THR A 78 7.81 -5.20 -0.50
N HIS A 79 6.60 -4.89 -0.95
CA HIS A 79 6.18 -5.18 -2.31
C HIS A 79 6.90 -4.33 -3.37
N LEU A 80 7.35 -3.12 -3.02
CA LEU A 80 8.17 -2.33 -3.95
C LEU A 80 9.58 -2.91 -4.12
N LEU A 81 10.17 -3.46 -3.04
CA LEU A 81 11.44 -4.20 -3.12
C LEU A 81 11.27 -5.50 -3.95
N GLU A 82 10.12 -6.15 -3.85
CA GLU A 82 9.77 -7.30 -4.71
C GLU A 82 9.67 -6.88 -6.18
N ALA A 83 9.04 -5.76 -6.47
CA ALA A 83 8.95 -5.22 -7.82
C ALA A 83 10.34 -4.81 -8.38
N ALA A 84 11.19 -4.20 -7.56
CA ALA A 84 12.57 -3.88 -7.93
C ALA A 84 13.39 -5.14 -8.27
N TYR A 85 13.23 -6.19 -7.49
CA TYR A 85 13.80 -7.50 -7.77
C TYR A 85 13.30 -8.05 -9.12
N GLN A 86 11.98 -8.10 -9.33
CA GLN A 86 11.40 -8.58 -10.60
C GLN A 86 11.91 -7.79 -11.79
N ARG A 87 12.00 -6.48 -11.69
CA ARG A 87 12.53 -5.62 -12.75
C ARG A 87 13.95 -6.04 -13.13
N LYS A 88 14.86 -6.19 -12.15
CA LYS A 88 16.24 -6.62 -12.41
C LYS A 88 16.31 -8.01 -13.07
N VAL A 89 15.42 -8.93 -12.66
CA VAL A 89 15.33 -10.27 -13.28
C VAL A 89 14.86 -10.17 -14.75
N TYR A 90 13.82 -9.39 -15.03
CA TYR A 90 13.30 -9.22 -16.37
C TYR A 90 14.31 -8.53 -17.30
N GLU A 91 15.02 -7.52 -16.83
CA GLU A 91 16.08 -6.84 -17.59
C GLU A 91 17.17 -7.81 -18.07
N ILE A 92 17.54 -8.81 -17.24
CA ILE A 92 18.51 -9.83 -17.62
C ILE A 92 17.95 -10.75 -18.72
N ILE A 93 16.71 -11.20 -18.56
CA ILE A 93 16.08 -12.11 -19.53
C ILE A 93 15.81 -11.40 -20.85
N ASP A 94 15.32 -10.17 -20.82
CA ASP A 94 15.05 -9.36 -22.02
C ASP A 94 16.33 -9.04 -22.79
N ALA A 95 17.46 -8.93 -22.09
CA ALA A 95 18.79 -8.82 -22.71
C ALA A 95 19.35 -10.16 -23.26
N GLY A 96 18.59 -11.24 -23.22
CA GLY A 96 19.01 -12.58 -23.68
C GLY A 96 19.89 -13.33 -22.68
N GLY A 97 19.98 -12.86 -21.44
CA GLY A 97 20.70 -13.53 -20.36
C GLY A 97 19.94 -14.73 -19.79
N SER A 98 20.59 -15.46 -18.90
CA SER A 98 20.00 -16.59 -18.17
C SER A 98 20.08 -16.36 -16.67
N ILE A 99 19.14 -16.96 -15.94
CA ILE A 99 19.08 -16.91 -14.48
C ILE A 99 19.07 -18.32 -13.89
N ASN A 100 19.61 -18.42 -12.69
CA ASN A 100 19.58 -19.62 -11.87
C ASN A 100 19.38 -19.23 -10.40
N ALA A 101 19.18 -20.19 -9.51
CA ALA A 101 18.89 -19.90 -8.10
C ALA A 101 19.97 -19.03 -7.41
N PRO A 102 21.29 -19.29 -7.56
CA PRO A 102 22.32 -18.40 -7.02
C PRO A 102 22.20 -16.97 -7.53
N LYS A 103 21.93 -16.77 -8.82
CA LYS A 103 21.76 -15.43 -9.40
C LYS A 103 20.51 -14.71 -8.87
N LEU A 104 19.42 -15.44 -8.69
CA LEU A 104 18.20 -14.90 -8.09
C LEU A 104 18.44 -14.45 -6.64
N ASN A 105 19.18 -15.24 -5.86
CA ASN A 105 19.57 -14.88 -4.49
C ASN A 105 20.44 -13.61 -4.47
N GLU A 106 21.46 -13.55 -5.35
CA GLU A 106 22.32 -12.38 -5.49
C GLU A 106 21.53 -11.11 -5.78
N ILE A 107 20.61 -11.17 -6.76
CA ILE A 107 19.77 -10.03 -7.15
C ILE A 107 18.89 -9.60 -5.96
N LYS A 108 18.24 -10.56 -5.28
CA LYS A 108 17.36 -10.25 -4.16
C LYS A 108 18.12 -9.64 -2.98
N ARG A 109 19.27 -10.22 -2.61
CA ARG A 109 20.13 -9.67 -1.58
C ARG A 109 20.59 -8.25 -1.93
N GLY A 110 21.06 -8.02 -3.16
CA GLY A 110 21.47 -6.69 -3.61
C GLY A 110 20.37 -5.64 -3.54
N VAL A 111 19.11 -6.01 -3.82
CA VAL A 111 17.96 -5.10 -3.65
C VAL A 111 17.75 -4.74 -2.18
N LEU A 112 17.88 -5.71 -1.27
CA LEU A 112 17.73 -5.47 0.17
C LEU A 112 18.87 -4.58 0.70
N GLU A 113 20.10 -4.87 0.32
CA GLU A 113 21.30 -4.10 0.72
C GLU A 113 21.25 -2.65 0.21
N GLU A 114 20.84 -2.46 -1.05
CA GLU A 114 20.66 -1.14 -1.66
C GLU A 114 19.63 -0.29 -0.90
N PHE A 115 18.50 -0.89 -0.52
CA PHE A 115 17.43 -0.18 0.18
C PHE A 115 17.82 0.15 1.64
N TRP A 116 18.38 -0.81 2.36
CA TRP A 116 18.68 -0.63 3.77
C TRP A 116 19.98 0.14 4.05
N GLY A 117 20.85 0.29 3.04
CA GLY A 117 22.05 1.13 3.13
C GLY A 117 23.00 0.83 4.29
N GLY A 118 22.93 -0.38 4.86
CA GLY A 118 23.72 -0.79 6.03
C GLY A 118 23.09 -0.47 7.38
N GLU A 119 21.95 0.20 7.43
CA GLU A 119 21.23 0.51 8.68
C GLU A 119 20.59 -0.73 9.33
N VAL A 120 20.40 -1.81 8.54
CA VAL A 120 19.81 -3.07 8.99
C VAL A 120 20.68 -4.23 8.57
N GLU A 121 20.92 -5.16 9.50
CA GLU A 121 21.59 -6.41 9.20
C GLU A 121 20.69 -7.33 8.35
N ILE A 122 21.16 -7.68 7.17
CA ILE A 122 20.46 -8.63 6.28
C ILE A 122 20.87 -10.04 6.66
N ILE A 123 20.03 -10.72 7.42
CA ILE A 123 20.28 -12.10 7.86
C ILE A 123 20.31 -13.08 6.68
N ASP A 124 21.04 -14.17 6.82
CA ASP A 124 21.08 -15.24 5.82
C ASP A 124 19.68 -15.84 5.63
N GLY A 125 19.29 -16.01 4.36
CA GLY A 125 17.97 -16.51 3.98
C GLY A 125 16.94 -15.41 3.69
N ALA A 126 17.20 -14.14 4.00
CA ALA A 126 16.32 -13.03 3.64
C ALA A 126 16.14 -12.92 2.11
N GLU A 127 17.18 -13.30 1.35
CA GLU A 127 17.15 -13.33 -0.12
C GLU A 127 16.29 -14.45 -0.71
N LEU A 128 15.88 -15.44 0.09
CA LEU A 128 15.15 -16.63 -0.39
C LEU A 128 13.63 -16.41 -0.52
N THR A 129 13.12 -15.24 -0.18
CA THR A 129 11.67 -14.93 -0.22
C THR A 129 11.04 -15.15 -1.59
N TRP A 130 11.80 -15.01 -2.68
CA TRP A 130 11.32 -15.26 -4.04
C TRP A 130 10.84 -16.69 -4.25
N MET A 131 11.35 -17.68 -3.49
CA MET A 131 10.96 -19.09 -3.63
C MET A 131 9.55 -19.40 -3.12
N ARG A 132 9.04 -18.61 -2.17
CA ARG A 132 7.74 -18.87 -1.53
C ARG A 132 6.65 -17.88 -1.89
N GLN A 133 7.00 -16.71 -2.41
CA GLN A 133 6.06 -15.62 -2.64
C GLN A 133 5.37 -15.80 -4.00
N PRO A 134 4.09 -16.19 -4.07
CA PRO A 134 3.41 -16.44 -5.33
C PRO A 134 3.31 -15.20 -6.23
N HIS A 135 3.31 -14.00 -5.65
CA HIS A 135 3.24 -12.73 -6.37
C HIS A 135 4.35 -12.55 -7.41
N TYR A 136 5.52 -13.15 -7.20
CA TYR A 136 6.61 -13.11 -8.19
C TYR A 136 6.27 -13.84 -9.50
N TYR A 137 5.27 -14.71 -9.47
CA TYR A 137 4.84 -15.53 -10.61
C TYR A 137 3.52 -15.06 -11.24
N MET A 138 3.06 -13.85 -10.84
CA MET A 138 1.81 -13.23 -11.30
C MET A 138 2.07 -12.01 -12.20
N GLY A 139 3.14 -12.03 -12.99
CA GLY A 139 3.58 -10.88 -13.79
C GLY A 139 4.14 -9.77 -12.87
N LEU A 140 3.89 -8.52 -13.20
CA LEU A 140 4.34 -7.36 -12.41
C LEU A 140 3.37 -7.00 -11.27
N TYR A 141 2.80 -8.01 -10.59
CA TYR A 141 1.78 -7.79 -9.56
C TYR A 141 2.27 -7.03 -8.31
N PRO A 142 3.50 -7.27 -7.76
CA PRO A 142 3.91 -6.66 -6.49
C PRO A 142 3.81 -5.13 -6.45
N TYR A 143 4.14 -4.42 -7.53
CA TYR A 143 4.08 -2.94 -7.52
C TYR A 143 2.65 -2.39 -7.41
N THR A 144 1.61 -3.20 -7.70
CA THR A 144 0.21 -2.76 -7.65
C THR A 144 -0.24 -2.36 -6.25
N TYR A 145 0.37 -2.95 -5.22
CA TYR A 145 0.13 -2.58 -3.82
C TYR A 145 0.61 -1.16 -3.53
N SER A 146 1.84 -0.83 -3.92
CA SER A 146 2.40 0.53 -3.73
C SER A 146 1.62 1.58 -4.53
N ALA A 147 1.24 1.24 -5.76
CA ALA A 147 0.43 2.11 -6.62
C ALA A 147 -0.96 2.35 -6.00
N GLY A 148 -1.64 1.28 -5.59
CA GLY A 148 -2.95 1.35 -4.95
C GLY A 148 -2.90 2.14 -3.64
N LEU A 149 -1.89 1.90 -2.81
CA LEU A 149 -1.73 2.60 -1.53
C LEU A 149 -1.39 4.09 -1.71
N THR A 150 -0.64 4.46 -2.75
CA THR A 150 -0.44 5.87 -3.10
C THR A 150 -1.76 6.55 -3.41
N ILE A 151 -2.61 5.95 -4.25
CA ILE A 151 -3.93 6.49 -4.59
C ILE A 151 -4.82 6.58 -3.36
N SER A 152 -4.91 5.51 -2.57
CA SER A 152 -5.78 5.45 -1.39
C SER A 152 -5.34 6.42 -0.29
N THR A 153 -4.04 6.63 -0.09
CA THR A 153 -3.53 7.62 0.87
C THR A 153 -4.01 9.02 0.50
N GLN A 154 -3.82 9.44 -0.75
CA GLN A 154 -4.27 10.75 -1.22
C GLN A 154 -5.79 10.90 -1.09
N MET A 155 -6.53 9.90 -1.55
CA MET A 155 -7.99 9.95 -1.54
C MET A 155 -8.56 9.90 -0.11
N SER A 156 -7.96 9.14 0.80
CA SER A 156 -8.39 9.12 2.21
C SER A 156 -8.21 10.48 2.89
N GLN A 157 -7.08 11.15 2.65
CA GLN A 157 -6.84 12.50 3.16
C GLN A 157 -7.86 13.51 2.59
N ARG A 158 -8.22 13.37 1.32
CA ARG A 158 -9.27 14.19 0.71
C ARG A 158 -10.64 13.95 1.33
N ILE A 159 -11.01 12.69 1.60
CA ILE A 159 -12.28 12.37 2.27
C ILE A 159 -12.33 12.99 3.67
N LEU A 160 -11.24 12.95 4.41
CA LEU A 160 -11.18 13.56 5.75
C LEU A 160 -11.33 15.09 5.68
N LYS A 161 -10.80 15.73 4.65
CA LYS A 161 -10.81 17.19 4.48
C LYS A 161 -12.09 17.71 3.83
N GLU A 162 -12.59 17.02 2.82
CA GLU A 162 -13.66 17.49 1.93
C GLU A 162 -15.02 16.85 2.25
N GLY A 163 -15.05 15.69 2.93
CA GLY A 163 -16.27 14.99 3.32
C GLY A 163 -17.03 14.38 2.14
N GLU A 164 -18.37 14.51 2.16
CA GLU A 164 -19.29 13.88 1.21
C GLU A 164 -18.94 14.10 -0.28
N PRO A 165 -18.49 15.26 -0.75
CA PRO A 165 -18.10 15.43 -2.16
C PRO A 165 -16.99 14.47 -2.59
N ALA A 166 -15.97 14.27 -1.74
CA ALA A 166 -14.89 13.34 -2.02
C ALA A 166 -15.36 11.87 -1.94
N VAL A 167 -16.24 11.55 -1.00
CA VAL A 167 -16.89 10.23 -0.93
C VAL A 167 -17.67 9.92 -2.20
N ALA A 168 -18.50 10.85 -2.67
CA ALA A 168 -19.26 10.69 -3.90
C ALA A 168 -18.35 10.45 -5.11
N GLN A 169 -17.25 11.21 -5.21
CA GLN A 169 -16.24 11.02 -6.25
C GLN A 169 -15.60 9.63 -6.19
N TRP A 170 -15.22 9.17 -5.01
CA TRP A 170 -14.66 7.84 -4.83
C TRP A 170 -15.63 6.72 -5.25
N LEU A 171 -16.90 6.85 -4.89
CA LEU A 171 -17.92 5.89 -5.31
C LEU A 171 -18.09 5.82 -6.83
N GLU A 172 -17.97 6.95 -7.55
CA GLU A 172 -17.99 6.96 -9.03
C GLU A 172 -16.77 6.23 -9.62
N VAL A 173 -15.58 6.35 -8.99
CA VAL A 173 -14.39 5.60 -9.38
C VAL A 173 -14.64 4.09 -9.25
N LEU A 174 -15.21 3.64 -8.11
CA LEU A 174 -15.51 2.22 -7.88
C LEU A 174 -16.55 1.67 -8.87
N LYS A 175 -17.54 2.49 -9.26
CA LYS A 175 -18.56 2.12 -10.25
C LYS A 175 -18.01 2.01 -11.68
N ALA A 176 -16.91 2.68 -11.98
CA ALA A 176 -16.32 2.68 -13.31
C ALA A 176 -15.78 1.30 -13.75
N GLY A 177 -15.39 0.45 -12.80
CA GLY A 177 -14.86 -0.89 -13.09
C GLY A 177 -13.68 -0.83 -14.07
N GLY A 178 -13.74 -1.62 -15.14
CA GLY A 178 -12.72 -1.70 -16.21
C GLY A 178 -12.98 -0.79 -17.42
N THR A 179 -13.86 0.20 -17.32
CA THR A 179 -14.17 1.11 -18.44
C THR A 179 -13.12 2.18 -18.69
N LYS A 180 -12.18 2.32 -17.77
CA LYS A 180 -11.13 3.35 -17.78
C LYS A 180 -9.76 2.71 -17.60
N SER A 181 -8.74 3.37 -18.13
CA SER A 181 -7.35 3.02 -17.84
C SER A 181 -7.00 3.29 -16.38
N PRO A 182 -5.94 2.67 -15.83
CA PRO A 182 -5.49 2.93 -14.46
C PRO A 182 -5.22 4.42 -14.18
N VAL A 183 -4.62 5.12 -15.13
CA VAL A 183 -4.34 6.56 -15.01
C VAL A 183 -5.63 7.37 -14.94
N GLU A 184 -6.61 7.06 -15.80
CA GLU A 184 -7.91 7.73 -15.76
C GLU A 184 -8.67 7.46 -14.44
N LEU A 185 -8.60 6.23 -13.90
CA LEU A 185 -9.22 5.90 -12.60
C LEU A 185 -8.57 6.70 -11.46
N ALA A 186 -7.24 6.81 -11.45
CA ALA A 186 -6.52 7.62 -10.48
C ALA A 186 -6.88 9.11 -10.61
N GLN A 187 -6.95 9.64 -11.84
CA GLN A 187 -7.38 11.01 -12.11
C GLN A 187 -8.82 11.26 -11.69
N MET A 188 -9.73 10.30 -11.89
CA MET A 188 -11.10 10.37 -11.35
C MET A 188 -11.12 10.46 -9.82
N ALA A 189 -10.17 9.82 -9.13
CA ALA A 189 -9.95 9.98 -7.69
C ALA A 189 -9.22 11.30 -7.33
N GLY A 190 -8.87 12.12 -8.31
CA GLY A 190 -8.13 13.37 -8.12
C GLY A 190 -6.64 13.18 -7.85
N VAL A 191 -6.07 12.04 -8.25
CA VAL A 191 -4.66 11.69 -8.04
C VAL A 191 -3.96 11.57 -9.40
N ASP A 192 -2.97 12.41 -9.65
CA ASP A 192 -2.18 12.35 -10.89
C ASP A 192 -0.95 11.45 -10.72
N VAL A 193 -1.12 10.17 -11.01
CA VAL A 193 -0.05 9.16 -10.95
C VAL A 193 0.99 9.27 -12.08
N THR A 194 0.86 10.23 -12.99
CA THR A 194 1.86 10.51 -14.03
C THR A 194 3.00 11.39 -13.52
N THR A 195 2.88 11.90 -12.32
CA THR A 195 3.88 12.74 -11.63
C THR A 195 4.39 12.08 -10.35
N GLU A 196 5.50 12.57 -9.82
CA GLU A 196 6.04 12.10 -8.53
C GLU A 196 5.28 12.66 -7.32
N ALA A 197 4.44 13.67 -7.48
CA ALA A 197 3.83 14.39 -6.37
C ALA A 197 3.04 13.47 -5.42
N PRO A 198 2.11 12.60 -5.87
CA PRO A 198 1.37 11.72 -4.97
C PRO A 198 2.26 10.76 -4.19
N LEU A 199 3.35 10.28 -4.80
CA LEU A 199 4.31 9.41 -4.15
C LEU A 199 5.06 10.15 -3.03
N ARG A 200 5.56 11.37 -3.31
CA ARG A 200 6.26 12.20 -2.33
C ARG A 200 5.35 12.58 -1.17
N GLU A 201 4.11 12.94 -1.45
CA GLU A 201 3.11 13.26 -0.43
C GLU A 201 2.77 12.04 0.43
N THR A 202 2.68 10.84 -0.16
CA THR A 202 2.49 9.59 0.59
C THR A 202 3.67 9.32 1.52
N ILE A 203 4.90 9.51 1.07
CA ILE A 203 6.10 9.38 1.92
C ILE A 203 6.08 10.40 3.06
N ALA A 204 5.73 11.64 2.78
CA ALA A 204 5.61 12.69 3.81
C ALA A 204 4.52 12.34 4.85
N TYR A 205 3.39 11.79 4.39
CA TYR A 205 2.34 11.31 5.28
C TYR A 205 2.81 10.16 6.19
N ILE A 206 3.57 9.19 5.65
CA ILE A 206 4.18 8.13 6.47
C ILE A 206 5.11 8.74 7.53
N GLY A 207 5.92 9.73 7.16
CA GLY A 207 6.77 10.47 8.10
C GLY A 207 5.96 11.08 9.25
N SER A 208 4.84 11.75 8.94
CA SER A 208 3.96 12.33 9.97
C SER A 208 3.34 11.30 10.91
N LEU A 209 3.05 10.09 10.43
CA LEU A 209 2.58 8.99 11.29
C LEU A 209 3.68 8.49 12.24
N ILE A 210 4.93 8.49 11.79
CA ILE A 210 6.08 8.13 12.63
C ILE A 210 6.30 9.18 13.72
N ASP A 211 6.25 10.47 13.36
CA ASP A 211 6.36 11.58 14.32
C ASP A 211 5.25 11.50 15.40
N GLU A 212 4.01 11.20 14.99
CA GLU A 212 2.90 11.00 15.94
C GLU A 212 3.11 9.76 16.83
N LEU A 213 3.65 8.67 16.26
CA LEU A 213 3.98 7.47 17.03
C LEU A 213 5.04 7.74 18.11
N GLU A 214 6.05 8.52 17.79
CA GLU A 214 7.10 8.95 18.74
C GLU A 214 6.51 9.84 19.85
N ALA A 215 5.69 10.82 19.48
CA ALA A 215 5.03 11.71 20.42
C ALA A 215 4.13 10.95 21.43
N LEU A 216 3.30 10.02 20.93
CA LEU A 216 2.46 9.17 21.78
C LEU A 216 3.28 8.24 22.68
N THR A 217 4.44 7.74 22.18
CA THR A 217 5.34 6.91 22.99
C THR A 217 5.90 7.72 24.16
N ALA A 218 6.41 8.93 23.91
CA ALA A 218 6.94 9.82 24.93
C ALA A 218 5.86 10.21 25.99
N GLU A 219 4.63 10.48 25.54
CA GLU A 219 3.49 10.75 26.44
C GLU A 219 3.21 9.59 27.40
N ILE A 220 3.19 8.36 26.87
CA ILE A 220 2.93 7.15 27.65
C ILE A 220 4.05 6.91 28.67
N GLU A 221 5.32 7.03 28.26
CA GLU A 221 6.47 6.86 29.13
C GLU A 221 6.50 7.89 30.26
N ALA A 222 6.22 9.15 29.96
CA ALA A 222 6.12 10.20 30.95
C ALA A 222 5.00 9.94 31.99
N ALA A 223 3.85 9.44 31.53
CA ALA A 223 2.74 9.09 32.43
C ALA A 223 3.05 7.84 33.30
N GLU A 224 3.90 6.95 32.88
CA GLU A 224 4.36 5.78 33.65
C GLU A 224 5.44 6.14 34.69
N ALA A 225 6.32 7.08 34.36
CA ALA A 225 7.39 7.52 35.24
C ALA A 225 6.88 8.27 36.50
N VAL A 226 5.65 8.76 36.50
CA VAL A 226 5.00 9.50 37.59
C VAL A 226 4.24 8.56 38.55
N LYS A 227 4.10 7.29 38.24
CA LYS A 227 3.45 6.27 39.08
C LYS A 227 4.45 5.53 39.95
#